data_9f8e2b0a63210834aa47e3de957a3478
#
_entry.id   9f8e2b0a63210834aa47e3de957a3478
#
_cell.length_a   1.000
_cell.length_b   1.000
_cell.length_c   1.000
_cell.angle_alpha   90.00
_cell.angle_beta   90.00
_cell.angle_gamma   90.00
#
_symmetry.space_group_name_H-M   'P 1'
#
loop_
_entity.id
_entity.type
_entity.pdbx_description
1 polymer ?
#
loop_
_entity_poly.entity_id
_entity_poly.type
_entity_poly.pdbx_seq_one_letter_code
_entity_poly.pdbx_strand_id
1 'polypeptide(L)'
;MKRFLSIIAVLAGVSLTLGMVVYGFANNSKSGKMIGIVATKAIATVEVMDQPGAKGSIRVASVNVPGPSWIAVHLDDNGMPGKRIGLQRVPAGRSTDVSIKIDGVTLTDKLIVAVHADRGIAGVFEFSPGNFDASPDKPYFVDGMELAMESKVVAPPFGVKAGVGEASITATDQPGAKGAIIVAQAVAPTGAWLVVHLDDNGAPGKRVGFQQIAAGTSANVSVALDPAIALTDKLLVAVHADRGVAGTLEFDMMDKYNSPDQPFFVDGKEVATAISVK
;
A
#
# COMPACT_ATOMS: atom_id res chain seq x y z
N MET A 1 -5.19 40.53 1.01
CA MET A 1 -6.11 39.61 0.35
C MET A 1 -5.67 39.44 -1.10
N LYS A 2 -4.97 38.37 -1.45
CA LYS A 2 -4.66 38.00 -2.84
C LYS A 2 -5.31 36.65 -3.09
N ARG A 3 -6.25 36.63 -4.06
CA ARG A 3 -7.03 35.47 -4.45
C ARG A 3 -6.18 34.56 -5.36
N PHE A 4 -6.10 33.29 -5.02
CA PHE A 4 -5.56 32.27 -5.90
C PHE A 4 -6.63 31.89 -6.94
N LEU A 5 -6.27 31.96 -8.20
CA LEU A 5 -7.08 31.45 -9.31
C LEU A 5 -6.75 29.98 -9.52
N SER A 6 -7.71 29.11 -9.23
CA SER A 6 -7.65 27.70 -9.63
C SER A 6 -8.13 27.59 -11.08
N ILE A 7 -7.30 27.10 -11.97
CA ILE A 7 -7.71 26.73 -13.34
C ILE A 7 -8.09 25.25 -13.31
N ILE A 8 -9.38 24.96 -13.40
CA ILE A 8 -9.92 23.62 -13.59
C ILE A 8 -10.07 23.41 -15.09
N ALA A 9 -9.28 22.49 -15.66
CA ALA A 9 -9.55 21.97 -17.01
C ALA A 9 -10.28 20.64 -16.88
N VAL A 10 -11.55 20.61 -17.25
CA VAL A 10 -12.36 19.40 -17.34
C VAL A 10 -12.16 18.80 -18.72
N LEU A 11 -11.49 17.67 -18.80
CA LEU A 11 -11.56 16.76 -19.93
C LEU A 11 -11.95 15.37 -19.43
N ALA A 12 -12.90 14.77 -20.12
CA ALA A 12 -13.59 13.55 -19.70
C ALA A 12 -12.64 12.35 -19.51
N GLY A 13 -12.77 11.66 -18.37
CA GLY A 13 -12.57 10.22 -18.30
C GLY A 13 -11.30 9.69 -17.65
N VAL A 14 -10.41 10.49 -17.03
CA VAL A 14 -9.42 10.01 -16.05
C VAL A 14 -9.05 11.19 -15.15
N SER A 15 -9.37 11.13 -13.88
CA SER A 15 -8.99 12.17 -12.92
C SER A 15 -7.51 11.99 -12.57
N LEU A 16 -6.63 12.63 -13.35
CA LEU A 16 -5.24 12.84 -13.00
C LEU A 16 -5.19 14.06 -12.07
N THR A 17 -5.28 13.86 -10.77
CA THR A 17 -4.90 14.89 -9.81
C THR A 17 -3.37 14.97 -9.77
N LEU A 18 -2.78 15.83 -10.59
CA LEU A 18 -1.40 16.23 -10.41
C LEU A 18 -1.32 17.10 -9.16
N GLY A 19 -1.10 16.47 -8.02
CA GLY A 19 -0.83 17.13 -6.76
C GLY A 19 0.61 17.62 -6.72
N MET A 20 0.88 18.81 -7.26
CA MET A 20 2.16 19.48 -7.05
C MET A 20 2.11 20.15 -5.68
N VAL A 21 2.57 19.47 -4.64
CA VAL A 21 2.83 20.08 -3.33
C VAL A 21 4.33 20.27 -3.22
N VAL A 22 4.76 21.49 -3.29
CA VAL A 22 6.16 21.86 -3.16
C VAL A 22 6.37 22.37 -1.74
N TYR A 23 7.15 21.65 -0.95
CA TYR A 23 7.46 22.03 0.42
C TYR A 23 8.57 23.07 0.45
N GLY A 24 8.28 24.25 0.99
CA GLY A 24 9.27 25.24 1.34
C GLY A 24 9.81 24.96 2.73
N PHE A 25 11.06 24.59 2.85
CA PHE A 25 11.73 24.62 4.15
C PHE A 25 11.96 26.08 4.56
N ALA A 26 11.29 26.51 5.63
CA ALA A 26 11.62 27.76 6.27
C ALA A 26 13.05 27.66 6.78
N ASN A 27 13.92 28.46 6.17
CA ASN A 27 15.34 28.51 6.47
C ASN A 27 15.55 29.06 7.87
N ASN A 28 15.82 28.19 8.85
CA ASN A 28 16.12 28.60 10.22
C ASN A 28 17.63 28.73 10.45
N SER A 29 18.40 28.95 9.39
CA SER A 29 19.81 29.29 9.51
C SER A 29 19.95 30.80 9.59
N LYS A 30 20.61 31.29 10.65
CA LYS A 30 20.95 32.70 10.87
C LYS A 30 21.82 33.35 9.77
N SER A 31 22.12 32.66 8.68
CA SER A 31 22.98 33.12 7.59
C SER A 31 22.31 33.29 6.24
N GLY A 32 21.04 32.94 6.07
CA GLY A 32 20.31 33.07 4.79
C GLY A 32 20.92 32.33 3.58
N LYS A 33 21.86 31.41 3.80
CA LYS A 33 22.55 30.66 2.76
C LYS A 33 21.75 29.44 2.34
N MET A 34 21.35 29.36 1.07
CA MET A 34 20.74 28.15 0.50
C MET A 34 21.72 26.99 0.52
N ILE A 35 21.37 25.91 1.22
CA ILE A 35 22.20 24.72 1.44
C ILE A 35 21.80 23.65 0.42
N GLY A 36 21.79 23.97 -0.85
CA GLY A 36 21.41 23.02 -1.90
C GLY A 36 21.92 23.44 -3.25
N ILE A 37 21.57 22.64 -4.27
CA ILE A 37 21.90 22.94 -5.65
C ILE A 37 20.72 23.66 -6.29
N VAL A 38 20.91 24.94 -6.61
CA VAL A 38 19.88 25.70 -7.32
C VAL A 38 19.77 25.23 -8.76
N ALA A 39 18.58 24.81 -9.14
CA ALA A 39 18.24 24.44 -10.50
C ALA A 39 17.02 25.22 -10.96
N THR A 40 16.81 25.30 -12.26
CA THR A 40 15.59 25.85 -12.84
C THR A 40 14.59 24.73 -13.13
N LYS A 41 13.31 25.02 -13.12
CA LYS A 41 12.25 24.07 -13.46
C LYS A 41 12.42 23.42 -14.83
N ALA A 42 13.12 24.09 -15.75
CA ALA A 42 13.43 23.54 -17.07
C ALA A 42 14.44 22.38 -17.06
N ILE A 43 15.28 22.30 -16.02
CA ILE A 43 16.40 21.35 -15.98
C ILE A 43 16.35 20.37 -14.81
N ALA A 44 15.48 20.59 -13.83
CA ALA A 44 15.28 19.65 -12.71
C ALA A 44 13.79 19.52 -12.40
N THR A 45 13.24 18.33 -12.62
CA THR A 45 11.85 17.98 -12.35
C THR A 45 11.75 16.55 -11.83
N VAL A 46 10.74 16.29 -11.03
CA VAL A 46 10.33 14.94 -10.64
C VAL A 46 8.82 14.85 -10.66
N GLU A 47 8.30 13.74 -11.15
CA GLU A 47 6.87 13.44 -11.22
C GLU A 47 6.63 12.08 -10.58
N VAL A 48 5.82 12.06 -9.55
CA VAL A 48 5.38 10.84 -8.89
C VAL A 48 3.86 10.89 -8.75
N MET A 49 3.20 9.76 -8.93
CA MET A 49 1.75 9.64 -8.75
C MET A 49 1.44 8.94 -7.44
N ASP A 50 0.21 9.16 -6.94
CA ASP A 50 -0.34 8.33 -5.90
C ASP A 50 -0.35 6.88 -6.37
N GLN A 51 0.07 5.96 -5.53
CA GLN A 51 0.24 4.56 -5.91
C GLN A 51 -0.18 3.62 -4.78
N PRO A 52 -0.62 2.38 -5.10
CA PRO A 52 -0.89 1.39 -4.08
C PRO A 52 0.31 1.18 -3.19
N GLY A 53 0.07 0.96 -1.91
CA GLY A 53 1.10 0.59 -0.94
C GLY A 53 1.88 -0.60 -1.46
N ALA A 54 3.12 -0.34 -1.92
CA ALA A 54 3.82 -1.27 -2.78
C ALA A 54 4.53 -2.35 -1.97
N LYS A 55 4.48 -3.57 -2.48
CA LYS A 55 5.39 -4.64 -2.07
C LYS A 55 6.79 -4.30 -2.54
N GLY A 56 7.60 -3.76 -1.61
CA GLY A 56 9.05 -3.66 -1.80
C GLY A 56 9.55 -2.68 -2.86
N SER A 57 8.68 -1.92 -3.56
CA SER A 57 9.11 -0.89 -4.49
C SER A 57 8.07 0.21 -4.69
N ILE A 58 8.52 1.41 -5.03
CA ILE A 58 7.68 2.50 -5.55
C ILE A 58 8.14 2.89 -6.95
N ARG A 59 7.28 3.60 -7.66
CA ARG A 59 7.47 4.01 -9.05
C ARG A 59 7.46 5.52 -9.18
N VAL A 60 8.49 6.07 -9.79
CA VAL A 60 8.59 7.49 -10.18
C VAL A 60 8.28 7.57 -11.67
N ALA A 61 7.25 8.32 -12.03
CA ALA A 61 6.77 8.42 -13.41
C ALA A 61 7.83 9.05 -14.33
N SER A 62 8.42 10.15 -13.90
CA SER A 62 9.56 10.73 -14.59
C SER A 62 10.43 11.58 -13.67
N VAL A 63 11.71 11.67 -14.00
CA VAL A 63 12.67 12.58 -13.41
C VAL A 63 13.54 13.15 -14.52
N ASN A 64 13.78 14.46 -14.50
CA ASN A 64 14.75 15.12 -15.38
C ASN A 64 15.75 15.86 -14.52
N VAL A 65 17.05 15.65 -14.75
CA VAL A 65 18.12 16.21 -13.91
C VAL A 65 19.33 16.62 -14.75
N PRO A 66 20.03 17.70 -14.36
CA PRO A 66 21.15 18.23 -15.16
C PRO A 66 22.42 17.37 -15.08
N GLY A 67 22.52 16.49 -14.12
CA GLY A 67 23.66 15.59 -13.88
C GLY A 67 23.23 14.29 -13.25
N PRO A 68 24.13 13.30 -13.09
CA PRO A 68 23.82 12.10 -12.32
C PRO A 68 23.23 12.46 -10.96
N SER A 69 22.21 11.74 -10.53
CA SER A 69 21.44 12.11 -9.37
C SER A 69 20.88 10.89 -8.65
N TRP A 70 20.40 11.10 -7.42
CA TRP A 70 19.74 10.13 -6.59
C TRP A 70 18.28 10.51 -6.40
N ILE A 71 17.41 9.56 -6.55
CA ILE A 71 16.03 9.66 -6.08
C ILE A 71 15.98 8.96 -4.72
N ALA A 72 15.69 9.71 -3.68
CA ALA A 72 15.58 9.23 -2.30
C ALA A 72 14.10 9.19 -1.90
N VAL A 73 13.65 8.05 -1.37
CA VAL A 73 12.29 7.86 -0.89
C VAL A 73 12.31 7.87 0.62
N HIS A 74 11.46 8.72 1.20
CA HIS A 74 11.36 8.92 2.63
C HIS A 74 9.94 8.62 3.13
N LEU A 75 9.84 8.15 4.37
CA LEU A 75 8.58 8.23 5.12
C LEU A 75 8.22 9.71 5.33
N ASP A 76 6.92 10.00 5.38
CA ASP A 76 6.44 11.33 5.73
C ASP A 76 6.62 11.58 7.24
N ASP A 77 7.33 12.63 7.58
CA ASP A 77 7.44 13.16 8.95
C ASP A 77 6.78 14.55 9.00
N ASN A 78 5.44 14.55 9.13
CA ASN A 78 4.63 15.78 9.18
C ASN A 78 4.86 16.72 7.99
N GLY A 79 4.93 16.16 6.78
CA GLY A 79 5.18 16.90 5.55
C GLY A 79 6.66 17.11 5.24
N MET A 80 7.57 16.49 5.98
CA MET A 80 9.01 16.59 5.79
C MET A 80 9.62 15.21 5.47
N PRO A 81 10.75 15.15 4.72
CA PRO A 81 11.47 13.91 4.52
C PRO A 81 11.96 13.33 5.85
N GLY A 82 11.31 12.25 6.29
CA GLY A 82 11.70 11.48 7.47
C GLY A 82 12.75 10.41 7.15
N LYS A 83 12.61 9.22 7.76
CA LYS A 83 13.51 8.09 7.51
C LYS A 83 13.54 7.75 6.03
N ARG A 84 14.73 7.70 5.42
CA ARG A 84 14.90 7.18 4.06
C ARG A 84 14.66 5.66 4.05
N ILE A 85 13.84 5.21 3.10
CA ILE A 85 13.44 3.81 2.93
C ILE A 85 13.77 3.26 1.53
N GLY A 86 14.18 4.12 0.59
CA GLY A 86 14.58 3.70 -0.74
C GLY A 86 15.56 4.68 -1.37
N LEU A 87 16.34 4.18 -2.32
CA LEU A 87 17.35 4.97 -3.03
C LEU A 87 17.59 4.39 -4.42
N GLN A 88 17.56 5.23 -5.44
CA GLN A 88 17.85 4.85 -6.81
C GLN A 88 18.66 5.94 -7.50
N ARG A 89 19.80 5.54 -8.08
CA ARG A 89 20.59 6.42 -8.92
C ARG A 89 20.00 6.53 -10.33
N VAL A 90 20.03 7.73 -10.89
CA VAL A 90 19.60 8.02 -12.27
C VAL A 90 20.69 8.81 -13.02
N PRO A 91 20.83 8.61 -14.34
CA PRO A 91 21.76 9.40 -15.15
C PRO A 91 21.26 10.84 -15.34
N ALA A 92 22.13 11.68 -15.87
CA ALA A 92 21.72 13.02 -16.38
C ALA A 92 20.67 12.90 -17.48
N GLY A 93 19.79 13.89 -17.56
CA GLY A 93 18.69 13.95 -18.51
C GLY A 93 17.42 13.33 -17.95
N ARG A 94 16.52 12.92 -18.86
CA ARG A 94 15.21 12.37 -18.50
C ARG A 94 15.26 10.85 -18.33
N SER A 95 14.80 10.39 -17.17
CA SER A 95 14.49 8.98 -16.90
C SER A 95 12.98 8.87 -16.67
N THR A 96 12.38 7.80 -17.18
CA THR A 96 10.94 7.52 -17.00
C THR A 96 10.77 6.14 -16.38
N ASP A 97 9.65 5.98 -15.66
CA ASP A 97 9.25 4.68 -15.15
C ASP A 97 10.27 4.05 -14.20
N VAL A 98 10.85 4.89 -13.34
CA VAL A 98 11.92 4.46 -12.44
C VAL A 98 11.34 3.70 -11.26
N SER A 99 11.66 2.41 -11.16
CA SER A 99 11.30 1.57 -10.00
C SER A 99 12.38 1.69 -8.92
N ILE A 100 11.95 2.00 -7.70
CA ILE A 100 12.85 2.18 -6.55
C ILE A 100 12.49 1.13 -5.51
N LYS A 101 13.44 0.24 -5.23
CA LYS A 101 13.28 -0.71 -4.13
C LYS A 101 13.22 0.03 -2.80
N ILE A 102 12.27 -0.35 -1.96
CA ILE A 102 12.10 0.21 -0.61
C ILE A 102 12.31 -0.87 0.44
N ASP A 103 12.81 -0.45 1.59
CA ASP A 103 13.00 -1.34 2.75
C ASP A 103 11.64 -1.82 3.27
N GLY A 104 11.61 -3.05 3.77
CA GLY A 104 10.42 -3.66 4.37
C GLY A 104 10.06 -3.03 5.73
N VAL A 105 9.57 -1.79 5.70
CA VAL A 105 9.10 -1.03 6.86
C VAL A 105 7.62 -0.69 6.71
N THR A 106 6.94 -0.43 7.81
CA THR A 106 5.59 0.12 7.78
C THR A 106 5.63 1.49 7.10
N LEU A 107 4.85 1.64 6.04
CA LEU A 107 4.75 2.89 5.30
C LEU A 107 3.83 3.88 6.02
N THR A 108 4.14 5.16 5.87
CA THR A 108 3.22 6.25 6.20
C THR A 108 2.19 6.43 5.07
N ASP A 109 1.07 7.09 5.34
CA ASP A 109 0.00 7.34 4.33
C ASP A 109 0.51 8.12 3.10
N LYS A 110 1.63 8.78 3.27
CA LYS A 110 2.35 9.50 2.22
C LYS A 110 3.83 9.15 2.29
N LEU A 111 4.47 9.18 1.14
CA LEU A 111 5.91 9.14 1.00
C LEU A 111 6.40 10.45 0.41
N ILE A 112 7.62 10.82 0.70
CA ILE A 112 8.27 11.98 0.11
C ILE A 112 9.42 11.49 -0.77
N VAL A 113 9.35 11.86 -2.04
CA VAL A 113 10.35 11.52 -3.07
C VAL A 113 11.19 12.76 -3.36
N ALA A 114 12.42 12.77 -2.90
CA ALA A 114 13.37 13.88 -3.04
C ALA A 114 14.47 13.55 -4.05
N VAL A 115 14.99 14.57 -4.71
CA VAL A 115 16.05 14.41 -5.72
C VAL A 115 17.31 15.11 -5.28
N HIS A 116 18.42 14.35 -5.19
CA HIS A 116 19.75 14.83 -4.81
C HIS A 116 20.73 14.69 -5.98
N ALA A 117 21.63 15.63 -6.15
CA ALA A 117 22.72 15.45 -7.11
C ALA A 117 23.71 14.42 -6.58
N ASP A 118 24.21 13.54 -7.49
CA ASP A 118 25.31 12.62 -7.20
C ASP A 118 26.64 13.37 -7.36
N ARG A 119 27.19 13.81 -6.24
CA ARG A 119 28.47 14.54 -6.15
C ARG A 119 29.39 13.81 -5.15
N GLY A 120 30.64 14.20 -5.10
CA GLY A 120 31.62 13.46 -4.29
C GLY A 120 32.03 12.16 -4.97
N ILE A 121 31.89 11.03 -4.32
CA ILE A 121 32.24 9.72 -4.89
C ILE A 121 31.09 9.24 -5.77
N ALA A 122 31.30 9.21 -7.07
CA ALA A 122 30.28 8.82 -8.05
C ALA A 122 29.66 7.45 -7.73
N GLY A 123 28.33 7.42 -7.58
CA GLY A 123 27.58 6.20 -7.28
C GLY A 123 27.56 5.78 -5.79
N VAL A 124 28.09 6.62 -4.92
CA VAL A 124 27.98 6.49 -3.46
C VAL A 124 27.08 7.62 -2.96
N PHE A 125 26.03 7.30 -2.22
CA PHE A 125 25.14 8.33 -1.65
C PHE A 125 25.73 8.90 -0.35
N GLU A 126 26.20 10.14 -0.41
CA GLU A 126 26.94 10.83 0.66
C GLU A 126 26.14 12.00 1.25
N PHE A 127 24.85 11.76 1.59
CA PHE A 127 24.00 12.74 2.24
C PHE A 127 23.70 12.36 3.69
N SER A 128 23.90 13.30 4.60
CA SER A 128 23.55 13.17 6.02
C SER A 128 22.75 14.39 6.48
N PRO A 129 21.50 14.22 6.92
CA PRO A 129 20.69 15.32 7.46
C PRO A 129 21.34 16.04 8.66
N GLY A 130 22.10 15.32 9.48
CA GLY A 130 22.82 15.88 10.63
C GLY A 130 24.08 16.67 10.26
N ASN A 131 24.55 16.57 9.02
CA ASN A 131 25.74 17.26 8.52
C ASN A 131 25.53 17.79 7.09
N PHE A 132 24.48 18.58 6.93
CA PHE A 132 24.01 19.06 5.64
C PHE A 132 25.07 19.83 4.87
N ASP A 133 25.85 20.68 5.55
CA ASP A 133 26.86 21.52 4.92
C ASP A 133 28.01 20.71 4.32
N ALA A 134 28.42 19.65 4.97
CA ALA A 134 29.54 18.80 4.51
C ALA A 134 29.09 17.65 3.59
N SER A 135 27.79 17.42 3.44
CA SER A 135 27.27 16.39 2.55
C SER A 135 27.50 16.77 1.08
N PRO A 136 28.18 15.96 0.26
CA PRO A 136 28.35 16.23 -1.17
C PRO A 136 27.03 16.15 -1.95
N ASP A 137 26.21 15.13 -1.67
CA ASP A 137 24.97 14.83 -2.39
C ASP A 137 23.80 15.67 -1.88
N LYS A 138 23.81 16.94 -2.22
CA LYS A 138 22.79 17.89 -1.78
C LYS A 138 21.52 17.80 -2.60
N PRO A 139 20.34 18.04 -2.00
CA PRO A 139 19.10 18.14 -2.74
C PRO A 139 19.14 19.29 -3.76
N TYR A 140 18.38 19.13 -4.83
CA TYR A 140 18.09 20.24 -5.76
C TYR A 140 17.06 21.18 -5.15
N PHE A 141 17.21 22.46 -5.46
CA PHE A 141 16.23 23.50 -5.16
C PHE A 141 15.78 24.15 -6.46
N VAL A 142 14.47 24.21 -6.67
CA VAL A 142 13.84 24.86 -7.80
C VAL A 142 12.94 25.96 -7.23
N ASP A 143 13.14 27.20 -7.72
CA ASP A 143 12.41 28.37 -7.23
C ASP A 143 12.46 28.54 -5.69
N GLY A 144 13.58 28.18 -5.08
CA GLY A 144 13.82 28.27 -3.63
C GLY A 144 13.20 27.16 -2.80
N MET A 145 12.61 26.16 -3.43
CA MET A 145 12.01 24.99 -2.77
C MET A 145 12.77 23.72 -3.12
N GLU A 146 12.88 22.79 -2.19
CA GLU A 146 13.48 21.50 -2.44
C GLU A 146 12.69 20.76 -3.53
N LEU A 147 13.42 20.14 -4.48
CA LEU A 147 12.81 19.29 -5.50
C LEU A 147 12.38 17.96 -4.87
N ALA A 148 11.21 17.98 -4.28
CA ALA A 148 10.58 16.85 -3.65
C ALA A 148 9.09 16.80 -3.98
N MET A 149 8.51 15.60 -4.03
CA MET A 149 7.10 15.36 -4.31
C MET A 149 6.51 14.40 -3.28
N GLU A 150 5.27 14.68 -2.86
CA GLU A 150 4.47 13.69 -2.14
C GLU A 150 3.91 12.64 -3.09
N SER A 151 3.87 11.40 -2.62
CA SER A 151 3.11 10.30 -3.20
C SER A 151 2.26 9.71 -2.10
N LYS A 152 0.93 9.76 -2.24
CA LYS A 152 0.05 9.06 -1.31
C LYS A 152 0.17 7.56 -1.53
N VAL A 153 0.33 6.85 -0.44
CA VAL A 153 0.30 5.40 -0.43
C VAL A 153 -1.16 4.98 -0.24
N VAL A 154 -1.80 4.64 -1.34
CA VAL A 154 -3.17 4.13 -1.31
C VAL A 154 -3.10 2.66 -0.94
N ALA A 155 -3.77 2.27 0.15
CA ALA A 155 -3.91 0.85 0.43
C ALA A 155 -4.54 0.16 -0.80
N PRO A 156 -3.97 -0.94 -1.30
CA PRO A 156 -4.59 -1.67 -2.39
C PRO A 156 -6.02 -2.05 -1.98
N PRO A 157 -6.96 -2.14 -2.94
CA PRO A 157 -8.31 -2.54 -2.61
C PRO A 157 -8.26 -3.91 -1.91
N PHE A 158 -8.85 -3.95 -0.71
CA PHE A 158 -8.97 -5.19 0.04
C PHE A 158 -10.22 -5.94 -0.40
N GLY A 159 -10.05 -7.23 -0.65
CA GLY A 159 -11.12 -8.13 -1.03
C GLY A 159 -11.33 -8.27 -2.54
N VAL A 160 -12.05 -9.31 -2.89
CA VAL A 160 -12.44 -9.66 -4.25
C VAL A 160 -13.89 -9.27 -4.47
N LYS A 161 -14.14 -8.33 -5.37
CA LYS A 161 -15.51 -7.94 -5.70
C LYS A 161 -16.22 -9.08 -6.45
N ALA A 162 -17.40 -9.46 -5.96
CA ALA A 162 -18.33 -10.36 -6.65
C ALA A 162 -19.67 -9.64 -6.89
N GLY A 163 -20.40 -10.08 -7.90
CA GLY A 163 -21.75 -9.60 -8.18
C GLY A 163 -22.77 -10.15 -7.18
N VAL A 164 -23.93 -9.53 -7.15
CA VAL A 164 -25.05 -10.00 -6.32
C VAL A 164 -25.44 -11.42 -6.75
N GLY A 165 -25.47 -12.35 -5.78
CA GLY A 165 -25.76 -13.77 -6.02
C GLY A 165 -24.58 -14.61 -6.51
N GLU A 166 -23.44 -14.00 -6.88
CA GLU A 166 -22.25 -14.74 -7.31
C GLU A 166 -21.44 -15.31 -6.14
N ALA A 167 -21.49 -14.66 -4.96
CA ALA A 167 -20.87 -15.15 -3.74
C ALA A 167 -21.83 -15.03 -2.56
N SER A 168 -21.97 -16.07 -1.77
CA SER A 168 -22.80 -16.08 -0.57
C SER A 168 -22.40 -17.20 0.38
N ILE A 169 -22.82 -17.08 1.65
CA ILE A 169 -22.61 -18.11 2.67
C ILE A 169 -23.84 -18.19 3.57
N THR A 170 -24.20 -19.41 3.94
CA THR A 170 -25.24 -19.71 4.93
C THR A 170 -24.71 -20.74 5.89
N ALA A 171 -24.66 -20.38 7.17
CA ALA A 171 -24.39 -21.30 8.27
C ALA A 171 -25.26 -20.90 9.46
N THR A 172 -25.64 -21.84 10.26
CA THR A 172 -26.46 -21.66 11.47
C THR A 172 -25.64 -21.91 12.72
N ASP A 173 -26.14 -21.50 13.87
CA ASP A 173 -25.55 -21.79 15.17
C ASP A 173 -25.37 -23.29 15.38
N GLN A 174 -24.27 -23.69 15.96
CA GLN A 174 -23.89 -25.08 16.20
C GLN A 174 -23.36 -25.24 17.64
N PRO A 175 -24.24 -25.14 18.65
CA PRO A 175 -23.81 -25.21 20.04
C PRO A 175 -23.16 -26.56 20.35
N GLY A 176 -22.03 -26.49 21.03
CA GLY A 176 -21.22 -27.67 21.37
C GLY A 176 -20.36 -28.21 20.24
N ALA A 177 -20.22 -27.49 19.10
CA ALA A 177 -19.32 -27.88 18.02
C ALA A 177 -17.89 -28.08 18.52
N LYS A 178 -17.33 -29.24 18.25
CA LYS A 178 -15.95 -29.62 18.59
C LYS A 178 -15.30 -30.25 17.36
N GLY A 179 -14.15 -29.74 16.98
CA GLY A 179 -13.34 -30.31 15.90
C GLY A 179 -13.82 -30.03 14.46
N ALA A 180 -15.08 -29.67 14.25
CA ALA A 180 -15.58 -29.23 12.93
C ALA A 180 -16.87 -28.41 13.08
N ILE A 181 -17.15 -27.60 12.04
CA ILE A 181 -18.44 -26.96 11.81
C ILE A 181 -18.98 -27.35 10.43
N ILE A 182 -20.29 -27.19 10.22
CA ILE A 182 -20.95 -27.43 8.94
C ILE A 182 -21.42 -26.08 8.37
N VAL A 183 -20.98 -25.78 7.16
CA VAL A 183 -21.52 -24.67 6.35
C VAL A 183 -22.65 -25.27 5.50
N ALA A 184 -23.89 -24.80 5.75
CA ALA A 184 -25.05 -25.33 5.06
C ALA A 184 -24.98 -25.11 3.56
N GLN A 185 -24.56 -23.91 3.14
CA GLN A 185 -24.37 -23.56 1.74
C GLN A 185 -23.32 -22.47 1.59
N ALA A 186 -22.51 -22.58 0.54
CA ALA A 186 -21.64 -21.50 0.07
C ALA A 186 -21.73 -21.43 -1.45
N VAL A 187 -21.71 -20.23 -2.01
CA VAL A 187 -21.61 -19.96 -3.45
C VAL A 187 -20.38 -19.14 -3.71
N ALA A 188 -19.61 -19.50 -4.73
CA ALA A 188 -18.43 -18.76 -5.14
C ALA A 188 -18.29 -18.76 -6.67
N PRO A 189 -17.90 -17.64 -7.32
CA PRO A 189 -17.78 -17.54 -8.77
C PRO A 189 -16.58 -18.32 -9.34
N THR A 190 -15.60 -18.60 -8.48
CA THR A 190 -14.38 -19.36 -8.80
C THR A 190 -14.11 -20.38 -7.71
N GLY A 191 -13.05 -21.18 -7.82
CA GLY A 191 -12.51 -21.93 -6.69
C GLY A 191 -12.32 -21.00 -5.49
N ALA A 192 -12.63 -21.48 -4.30
CA ALA A 192 -12.67 -20.65 -3.10
C ALA A 192 -12.33 -21.44 -1.83
N TRP A 193 -12.16 -20.72 -0.75
CA TRP A 193 -11.95 -21.25 0.59
C TRP A 193 -13.04 -20.80 1.53
N LEU A 194 -13.60 -21.72 2.28
CA LEU A 194 -14.29 -21.42 3.54
C LEU A 194 -13.24 -21.24 4.60
N VAL A 195 -13.15 -20.07 5.21
CA VAL A 195 -12.16 -19.76 6.24
C VAL A 195 -12.88 -19.45 7.53
N VAL A 196 -12.52 -20.15 8.59
CA VAL A 196 -13.12 -19.99 9.92
C VAL A 196 -12.17 -19.25 10.84
N HIS A 197 -12.66 -18.18 11.44
CA HIS A 197 -11.95 -17.33 12.36
C HIS A 197 -12.57 -17.33 13.75
N LEU A 198 -11.75 -17.14 14.79
CA LEU A 198 -12.26 -16.72 16.10
C LEU A 198 -12.95 -15.37 15.96
N ASP A 199 -13.97 -15.14 16.76
CA ASP A 199 -14.58 -13.82 16.89
C ASP A 199 -13.70 -12.90 17.74
N ASP A 200 -13.21 -11.83 17.16
CA ASP A 200 -12.51 -10.74 17.85
C ASP A 200 -13.40 -9.50 17.86
N ASN A 201 -14.37 -9.48 18.80
CA ASN A 201 -15.33 -8.40 18.97
C ASN A 201 -16.13 -8.07 17.68
N GLY A 202 -16.54 -9.08 16.93
CA GLY A 202 -17.29 -8.96 15.68
C GLY A 202 -16.40 -8.85 14.44
N ALA A 203 -15.08 -8.88 14.59
CA ALA A 203 -14.13 -8.91 13.50
C ALA A 203 -13.46 -10.30 13.37
N PRO A 204 -13.00 -10.68 12.17
CA PRO A 204 -12.23 -11.90 11.98
C PRO A 204 -10.92 -11.85 12.76
N GLY A 205 -10.78 -12.75 13.75
CA GLY A 205 -9.57 -12.96 14.52
C GLY A 205 -8.68 -14.07 13.94
N LYS A 206 -7.99 -14.79 14.81
CA LYS A 206 -7.12 -15.92 14.42
C LYS A 206 -7.90 -16.98 13.64
N ARG A 207 -7.34 -17.43 12.50
CA ARG A 207 -7.88 -18.55 11.72
C ARG A 207 -7.79 -19.84 12.52
N VAL A 208 -8.88 -20.59 12.54
CA VAL A 208 -9.01 -21.87 13.27
C VAL A 208 -9.39 -23.04 12.37
N GLY A 209 -9.76 -22.80 11.12
CA GLY A 209 -10.07 -23.85 10.16
C GLY A 209 -10.23 -23.28 8.77
N PHE A 210 -10.11 -24.14 7.77
CA PHE A 210 -10.42 -23.79 6.37
C PHE A 210 -10.73 -25.03 5.55
N GLN A 211 -11.50 -24.85 4.48
CA GLN A 211 -11.87 -25.93 3.55
C GLN A 211 -12.00 -25.36 2.14
N GLN A 212 -11.35 -25.97 1.16
CA GLN A 212 -11.50 -25.60 -0.22
C GLN A 212 -12.89 -26.00 -0.74
N ILE A 213 -13.47 -25.16 -1.58
CA ILE A 213 -14.72 -25.43 -2.32
C ILE A 213 -14.54 -25.11 -3.80
N ALA A 214 -15.30 -25.81 -4.65
CA ALA A 214 -15.30 -25.56 -6.08
C ALA A 214 -16.09 -24.27 -6.42
N ALA A 215 -15.92 -23.78 -7.64
CA ALA A 215 -16.81 -22.77 -8.21
C ALA A 215 -18.25 -23.26 -8.23
N GLY A 216 -19.22 -22.36 -8.08
CA GLY A 216 -20.64 -22.65 -8.00
C GLY A 216 -21.12 -22.86 -6.56
N THR A 217 -22.13 -23.72 -6.40
CA THR A 217 -22.76 -23.98 -5.11
C THR A 217 -22.18 -25.22 -4.44
N SER A 218 -21.74 -25.08 -3.22
CA SER A 218 -21.33 -26.16 -2.32
C SER A 218 -22.31 -26.24 -1.15
N ALA A 219 -22.73 -27.44 -0.77
CA ALA A 219 -23.69 -27.64 0.31
C ALA A 219 -23.16 -28.63 1.36
N ASN A 220 -23.54 -28.40 2.63
CA ASN A 220 -23.18 -29.25 3.78
C ASN A 220 -21.68 -29.47 3.91
N VAL A 221 -20.90 -28.40 3.74
CA VAL A 221 -19.45 -28.47 3.75
C VAL A 221 -18.96 -28.55 5.19
N SER A 222 -18.27 -29.63 5.54
CA SER A 222 -17.59 -29.76 6.82
C SER A 222 -16.25 -29.04 6.80
N VAL A 223 -16.03 -28.13 7.74
CA VAL A 223 -14.75 -27.44 7.93
C VAL A 223 -14.14 -27.90 9.25
N ALA A 224 -13.03 -28.60 9.16
CA ALA A 224 -12.28 -29.04 10.32
C ALA A 224 -11.67 -27.86 11.07
N LEU A 225 -11.77 -27.87 12.40
CA LEU A 225 -11.19 -26.86 13.28
C LEU A 225 -9.91 -27.38 13.93
N ASP A 226 -8.93 -26.52 14.10
CA ASP A 226 -7.68 -26.85 14.79
C ASP A 226 -7.96 -27.13 16.27
N PRO A 227 -7.75 -28.37 16.73
CA PRO A 227 -8.05 -28.77 18.12
C PRO A 227 -7.10 -28.12 19.14
N ALA A 228 -5.97 -27.55 18.67
CA ALA A 228 -5.01 -26.87 19.56
C ALA A 228 -5.44 -25.43 19.89
N ILE A 229 -6.49 -24.91 19.24
CA ILE A 229 -6.96 -23.55 19.44
C ILE A 229 -8.27 -23.55 20.24
N ALA A 230 -8.28 -22.86 21.37
CA ALA A 230 -9.51 -22.65 22.14
C ALA A 230 -10.47 -21.76 21.36
N LEU A 231 -11.71 -22.21 21.17
CA LEU A 231 -12.73 -21.48 20.44
C LEU A 231 -13.34 -20.37 21.31
N THR A 232 -13.67 -19.26 20.65
CA THR A 232 -14.55 -18.22 21.20
C THR A 232 -16.02 -18.67 21.17
N ASP A 233 -16.91 -17.96 21.84
CA ASP A 233 -18.36 -18.27 21.88
C ASP A 233 -19.01 -18.22 20.50
N LYS A 234 -18.44 -17.41 19.64
CA LYS A 234 -18.80 -17.26 18.22
C LYS A 234 -17.60 -17.50 17.34
N LEU A 235 -17.87 -17.94 16.13
CA LEU A 235 -16.91 -18.02 15.04
C LEU A 235 -17.42 -17.20 13.85
N LEU A 236 -16.49 -16.64 13.10
CA LEU A 236 -16.77 -15.98 11.81
C LEU A 236 -16.34 -16.90 10.69
N VAL A 237 -17.25 -17.17 9.76
CA VAL A 237 -16.98 -17.99 8.58
C VAL A 237 -17.05 -17.09 7.35
N ALA A 238 -15.96 -16.99 6.61
CA ALA A 238 -15.83 -16.14 5.43
C ALA A 238 -15.55 -16.97 4.17
N VAL A 239 -15.89 -16.42 3.00
CA VAL A 239 -15.57 -17.02 1.70
C VAL A 239 -14.43 -16.22 1.05
N HIS A 240 -13.27 -16.86 0.88
CA HIS A 240 -12.11 -16.27 0.22
C HIS A 240 -11.92 -16.86 -1.18
N ALA A 241 -11.53 -16.04 -2.15
CA ALA A 241 -11.17 -16.52 -3.48
C ALA A 241 -9.89 -17.36 -3.41
N ASP A 242 -9.84 -18.47 -4.14
CA ASP A 242 -8.61 -19.25 -4.37
C ASP A 242 -7.85 -18.59 -5.54
N ARG A 243 -6.85 -17.78 -5.22
CA ARG A 243 -5.99 -17.04 -6.15
C ARG A 243 -4.52 -17.36 -5.83
N GLY A 244 -3.63 -17.01 -6.71
CA GLY A 244 -2.21 -17.37 -6.51
C GLY A 244 -1.98 -18.84 -6.85
N VAL A 245 -1.47 -19.65 -5.92
CA VAL A 245 -1.25 -21.10 -6.12
C VAL A 245 -2.54 -21.84 -5.84
N ALA A 246 -3.17 -22.35 -6.90
CA ALA A 246 -4.44 -23.09 -6.80
C ALA A 246 -4.37 -24.23 -5.77
N GLY A 247 -5.34 -24.30 -4.88
CA GLY A 247 -5.41 -25.33 -3.84
C GLY A 247 -4.48 -25.12 -2.64
N THR A 248 -3.85 -23.96 -2.54
CA THR A 248 -3.06 -23.55 -1.39
C THR A 248 -3.62 -22.27 -0.81
N LEU A 249 -4.06 -22.27 0.45
CA LEU A 249 -4.58 -21.05 1.08
C LEU A 249 -3.45 -20.09 1.43
N GLU A 250 -3.36 -18.99 0.67
CA GLU A 250 -2.33 -17.95 0.78
C GLU A 250 -2.90 -16.65 1.37
N PHE A 251 -3.57 -16.75 2.52
CA PHE A 251 -4.09 -15.59 3.25
C PHE A 251 -3.38 -15.39 4.58
N ASP A 252 -2.78 -14.20 4.76
CA ASP A 252 -2.14 -13.76 6.00
C ASP A 252 -2.82 -12.48 6.51
N MET A 253 -3.36 -12.52 7.72
CA MET A 253 -4.00 -11.37 8.37
C MET A 253 -3.03 -10.20 8.58
N MET A 254 -1.75 -10.47 8.79
CA MET A 254 -0.72 -9.44 9.00
C MET A 254 -0.32 -8.76 7.68
N ASP A 255 -0.53 -9.46 6.54
CA ASP A 255 -0.28 -8.94 5.19
C ASP A 255 -1.52 -9.09 4.29
N LYS A 256 -2.69 -8.81 4.83
CA LYS A 256 -3.98 -9.06 4.18
C LYS A 256 -4.15 -8.40 2.82
N TYR A 257 -3.60 -7.21 2.63
CA TYR A 257 -3.69 -6.47 1.37
C TYR A 257 -2.86 -7.08 0.24
N ASN A 258 -1.86 -7.84 0.59
CA ASN A 258 -0.96 -8.51 -0.36
C ASN A 258 -1.21 -10.00 -0.47
N SER A 259 -2.08 -10.55 0.36
CA SER A 259 -2.47 -11.96 0.27
C SER A 259 -3.26 -12.20 -1.01
N PRO A 260 -2.95 -13.24 -1.79
CA PRO A 260 -3.72 -13.57 -3.00
C PRO A 260 -5.17 -13.95 -2.69
N ASP A 261 -5.38 -14.75 -1.66
CA ASP A 261 -6.68 -15.34 -1.30
C ASP A 261 -7.48 -14.42 -0.40
N GLN A 262 -7.88 -13.27 -0.95
CA GLN A 262 -8.67 -12.29 -0.22
C GLN A 262 -10.15 -12.70 -0.16
N PRO A 263 -10.91 -12.25 0.88
CA PRO A 263 -12.34 -12.51 1.00
C PRO A 263 -13.13 -11.89 -0.16
N PHE A 264 -14.25 -12.53 -0.53
CA PHE A 264 -15.22 -11.94 -1.44
C PHE A 264 -16.02 -10.83 -0.78
N PHE A 265 -16.35 -9.80 -1.56
CA PHE A 265 -17.23 -8.70 -1.19
C PHE A 265 -18.36 -8.55 -2.19
N VAL A 266 -19.59 -8.48 -1.69
CA VAL A 266 -20.81 -8.17 -2.45
C VAL A 266 -21.39 -6.88 -1.92
N ASP A 267 -21.60 -5.89 -2.77
CA ASP A 267 -22.09 -4.55 -2.40
C ASP A 267 -21.31 -3.90 -1.24
N GLY A 268 -19.98 -4.08 -1.25
CA GLY A 268 -19.08 -3.53 -0.25
C GLY A 268 -19.09 -4.23 1.11
N LYS A 269 -19.81 -5.35 1.24
CA LYS A 269 -19.85 -6.18 2.44
C LYS A 269 -19.09 -7.49 2.21
N GLU A 270 -18.29 -7.88 3.17
CA GLU A 270 -17.61 -9.17 3.16
C GLU A 270 -18.64 -10.32 3.17
N VAL A 271 -18.38 -11.33 2.34
CA VAL A 271 -19.20 -12.57 2.31
C VAL A 271 -18.79 -13.43 3.48
N ALA A 272 -19.36 -13.11 4.62
CA ALA A 272 -19.09 -13.80 5.89
C ALA A 272 -20.37 -13.91 6.73
N THR A 273 -20.38 -14.84 7.67
CA THR A 273 -21.45 -15.01 8.66
C THR A 273 -20.87 -15.39 10.02
N ALA A 274 -21.49 -14.92 11.08
CA ALA A 274 -21.16 -15.34 12.44
C ALA A 274 -22.08 -16.50 12.86
N ILE A 275 -21.53 -17.47 13.55
CA ILE A 275 -22.25 -18.59 14.16
C ILE A 275 -21.89 -18.71 15.63
N SER A 276 -22.86 -19.06 16.51
CA SER A 276 -22.59 -19.43 17.89
C SER A 276 -22.19 -20.91 17.97
N VAL A 277 -21.18 -21.19 18.79
CA VAL A 277 -20.69 -22.57 19.06
C VAL A 277 -20.75 -22.93 20.55
N LYS A 278 -21.24 -22.03 21.38
CA LYS A 278 -21.55 -22.25 22.80
C LYS A 278 -22.98 -22.63 23.03
#